data_c5bcdb83bce16277e37f9b438babbf76
#
_entry.id   c5bcdb83bce16277e37f9b438babbf76
#
_cell.length_a   1.000
_cell.length_b   1.000
_cell.length_c   1.000
_cell.angle_alpha   90.00
_cell.angle_beta   90.00
_cell.angle_gamma   90.00
#
_symmetry.space_group_name_H-M   'P 1'
#
loop_
_entity.id
_entity.type
_entity.pdbx_description
1 polymer ?
#
loop_
_entity_poly.entity_id
_entity_poly.type
_entity_poly.pdbx_seq_one_letter_code
_entity_poly.pdbx_strand_id
1 'polypeptide(L)'
;MKITALPGKVRLPRSRRGRILTMLVLVMLLGGAGTAWWSSRVDDLPDGVAFAYDGQTETVEQLQDRIQTLKALYGVQPPDAQDTAKSDAFRRDTAKAVAVGMVLDRAARDRGIVIADKAAQDVLTRFISQQIGEGPDARSKFVQALGSTGTSEDAVLDEIKRQLAVSQLFDSVTKGSSVGDAEVADAFAKRKAQLDTPERRQISNIVVRTKEEADRALADLKAGTPFETLVAQRSLDSATRDNGGDLGQVTAVQLEDGYAKAAFATPPGGLFGPVQTTHGWNVGWVRQVLPPQPAVFDQVKDQLKQQLLLEKALATWRGWLGTQLAGANIRYADAYRPADPSAPPQQAPSWSPVPGQQPQPSR
;
A
#
# COMPACT_ATOMS: atom_id res chain seq x y z
N MET A 1 25.05 15.47 19.81
CA MET A 1 24.97 14.00 19.72
C MET A 1 23.86 13.71 18.73
N LYS A 2 24.20 13.28 17.51
CA LYS A 2 23.22 13.09 16.43
C LYS A 2 22.51 11.76 16.67
N ILE A 3 21.21 11.81 16.95
CA ILE A 3 20.35 10.63 17.06
C ILE A 3 20.13 10.14 15.62
N THR A 4 20.75 9.02 15.31
CA THR A 4 20.59 8.34 14.03
C THR A 4 19.19 7.73 14.03
N ALA A 5 18.31 8.23 13.17
CA ALA A 5 17.01 7.61 12.89
C ALA A 5 17.23 6.15 12.46
N LEU A 6 16.40 5.25 12.96
CA LEU A 6 16.39 3.84 12.55
C LEU A 6 16.33 3.73 11.03
N PRO A 7 17.31 3.13 10.35
CA PRO A 7 17.22 2.90 8.92
C PRO A 7 16.44 1.60 8.71
N GLY A 8 15.16 1.70 8.44
CA GLY A 8 14.41 0.48 8.24
C GLY A 8 13.14 0.71 7.46
N LYS A 9 13.25 0.73 6.13
CA LYS A 9 12.10 0.48 5.26
C LYS A 9 11.57 -0.90 5.61
N VAL A 10 10.36 -0.97 6.19
CA VAL A 10 9.65 -2.23 6.46
C VAL A 10 9.53 -3.00 5.16
N ARG A 11 10.31 -4.07 4.99
CA ARG A 11 10.16 -4.99 3.87
C ARG A 11 8.98 -5.91 4.19
N LEU A 12 7.91 -5.77 3.42
CA LEU A 12 6.73 -6.64 3.53
C LEU A 12 7.15 -8.11 3.39
N PRO A 13 6.66 -9.00 4.26
CA PRO A 13 6.99 -10.42 4.19
C PRO A 13 6.52 -11.03 2.86
N ARG A 14 7.39 -11.84 2.25
CA ARG A 14 7.14 -12.49 0.94
C ARG A 14 6.07 -13.59 0.99
N SER A 15 5.60 -14.01 2.15
CA SER A 15 4.55 -15.03 2.26
C SER A 15 3.16 -14.41 2.03
N ARG A 16 2.28 -15.14 1.33
CA ARG A 16 0.89 -14.73 1.06
C ARG A 16 0.12 -14.36 2.34
N ARG A 17 0.32 -15.11 3.44
CA ARG A 17 -0.30 -14.86 4.75
C ARG A 17 0.20 -13.56 5.41
N GLY A 18 1.49 -13.26 5.30
CA GLY A 18 2.03 -12.01 5.82
C GLY A 18 1.53 -10.76 5.09
N ARG A 19 1.28 -10.83 3.78
CA ARG A 19 0.70 -9.72 3.00
C ARG A 19 -0.75 -9.44 3.37
N ILE A 20 -1.54 -10.48 3.67
CA ILE A 20 -2.94 -10.34 4.12
C ILE A 20 -2.97 -9.70 5.50
N LEU A 21 -2.08 -10.08 6.41
CA LEU A 21 -1.99 -9.50 7.75
C LEU A 21 -1.64 -8.00 7.68
N THR A 22 -0.66 -7.63 6.87
CA THR A 22 -0.27 -6.22 6.69
C THR A 22 -1.34 -5.39 5.99
N MET A 23 -2.09 -5.98 5.04
CA MET A 23 -3.24 -5.31 4.39
C MET A 23 -4.41 -5.10 5.35
N LEU A 24 -4.72 -6.06 6.22
CA LEU A 24 -5.83 -5.94 7.18
C LEU A 24 -5.60 -4.81 8.19
N VAL A 25 -4.37 -4.56 8.60
CA VAL A 25 -4.02 -3.47 9.54
C VAL A 25 -4.04 -2.10 8.86
N LEU A 26 -3.58 -2.00 7.61
CA LEU A 26 -3.62 -0.74 6.84
C LEU A 26 -5.05 -0.33 6.44
N VAL A 27 -5.97 -1.29 6.28
CA VAL A 27 -7.39 -1.04 5.97
C VAL A 27 -8.13 -0.32 7.12
N MET A 28 -7.61 -0.35 8.35
CA MET A 28 -8.26 0.29 9.49
C MET A 28 -8.00 1.81 9.61
N LEU A 29 -7.04 2.39 8.88
CA LEU A 29 -6.55 3.74 9.20
C LEU A 29 -7.03 4.87 8.27
N LEU A 30 -7.77 4.62 7.17
CA LEU A 30 -8.16 5.70 6.24
C LEU A 30 -9.62 5.57 5.81
N GLY A 31 -10.49 6.37 6.42
CA GLY A 31 -11.89 6.54 6.02
C GLY A 31 -12.13 7.90 5.36
N GLY A 32 -12.70 7.90 4.17
CA GLY A 32 -13.06 9.11 3.43
C GLY A 32 -14.48 9.61 3.72
N ALA A 33 -14.70 10.88 3.51
CA ALA A 33 -15.89 11.64 3.85
C ALA A 33 -17.15 11.22 3.05
N GLY A 34 -18.24 10.99 3.76
CA GLY A 34 -19.59 10.91 3.22
C GLY A 34 -20.58 11.55 4.20
N THR A 35 -21.37 12.51 3.72
CA THR A 35 -22.35 13.24 4.52
C THR A 35 -23.65 12.49 4.63
N ALA A 36 -24.07 12.13 5.85
CA ALA A 36 -25.44 11.78 6.16
C ALA A 36 -25.87 12.36 7.51
N TRP A 37 -26.88 13.19 7.48
CA TRP A 37 -27.47 13.88 8.63
C TRP A 37 -28.55 12.99 9.24
N TRP A 38 -28.32 12.47 10.45
CA TRP A 38 -29.35 11.89 11.29
C TRP A 38 -29.10 12.29 12.74
N SER A 39 -30.05 13.01 13.31
CA SER A 39 -30.10 13.33 14.74
C SER A 39 -30.52 12.11 15.54
N SER A 40 -29.67 11.59 16.41
CA SER A 40 -30.06 10.67 17.48
C SER A 40 -29.49 11.15 18.80
N ARG A 41 -30.30 10.96 19.84
CA ARG A 41 -30.12 11.46 21.20
C ARG A 41 -28.70 11.30 21.71
N VAL A 42 -28.16 12.39 22.20
CA VAL A 42 -26.87 12.46 22.90
C VAL A 42 -27.09 11.82 24.27
N ASP A 43 -26.73 10.53 24.43
CA ASP A 43 -26.41 9.99 25.73
C ASP A 43 -25.01 10.49 26.06
N ASP A 44 -24.92 11.47 26.96
CA ASP A 44 -23.64 12.05 27.34
C ASP A 44 -22.70 10.97 27.90
N LEU A 45 -21.59 10.74 27.20
CA LEU A 45 -20.50 9.93 27.72
C LEU A 45 -19.78 10.74 28.81
N PRO A 46 -19.23 10.07 29.85
CA PRO A 46 -18.43 10.75 30.87
C PRO A 46 -17.27 11.54 30.24
N ASP A 47 -16.87 12.64 30.90
CA ASP A 47 -15.71 13.40 30.48
C ASP A 47 -14.47 12.52 30.36
N GLY A 48 -13.67 12.74 29.33
CA GLY A 48 -12.47 11.98 29.06
C GLY A 48 -12.70 10.62 28.37
N VAL A 49 -13.95 10.25 28.06
CA VAL A 49 -14.28 9.06 27.27
C VAL A 49 -14.39 9.44 25.79
N ALA A 50 -13.66 8.73 24.93
CA ALA A 50 -13.73 8.90 23.49
C ALA A 50 -14.93 8.18 22.87
N PHE A 51 -15.19 6.94 23.29
CA PHE A 51 -16.36 6.18 22.88
C PHE A 51 -16.67 5.04 23.87
N ALA A 52 -17.86 4.45 23.76
CA ALA A 52 -18.28 3.28 24.51
C ALA A 52 -18.86 2.21 23.58
N TYR A 53 -18.55 0.94 23.87
CA TYR A 53 -19.05 -0.22 23.16
C TYR A 53 -19.18 -1.41 24.11
N ASP A 54 -20.31 -2.12 24.07
CA ASP A 54 -20.56 -3.36 24.84
C ASP A 54 -20.29 -3.21 26.35
N GLY A 55 -20.69 -2.07 26.93
CA GLY A 55 -20.46 -1.77 28.36
C GLY A 55 -19.04 -1.36 28.72
N GLN A 56 -18.11 -1.36 27.78
CA GLN A 56 -16.73 -0.89 27.95
C GLN A 56 -16.61 0.55 27.43
N THR A 57 -15.76 1.33 28.10
CA THR A 57 -15.40 2.69 27.67
C THR A 57 -13.96 2.71 27.23
N GLU A 58 -13.68 3.41 26.13
CA GLU A 58 -12.33 3.75 25.71
C GLU A 58 -12.09 5.20 26.04
N THR A 59 -11.13 5.48 26.91
CA THR A 59 -10.77 6.86 27.27
C THR A 59 -9.88 7.51 26.22
N VAL A 60 -9.80 8.83 26.28
CA VAL A 60 -8.89 9.61 25.41
C VAL A 60 -7.44 9.20 25.64
N GLU A 61 -7.05 8.93 26.89
CA GLU A 61 -5.71 8.48 27.26
C GLU A 61 -5.41 7.09 26.66
N GLN A 62 -6.29 6.12 26.84
CA GLN A 62 -6.14 4.79 26.22
C GLN A 62 -6.04 4.85 24.70
N LEU A 63 -6.83 5.74 24.07
CA LEU A 63 -6.74 5.96 22.62
C LEU A 63 -5.37 6.51 22.20
N GLN A 64 -4.79 7.41 23.00
CA GLN A 64 -3.45 7.95 22.76
C GLN A 64 -2.36 6.88 22.91
N ASP A 65 -2.45 6.02 23.92
CA ASP A 65 -1.52 4.91 24.12
C ASP A 65 -1.53 3.93 22.94
N ARG A 66 -2.73 3.65 22.40
CA ARG A 66 -2.86 2.83 21.17
C ARG A 66 -2.21 3.50 19.96
N ILE A 67 -2.34 4.83 19.83
CA ILE A 67 -1.67 5.59 18.76
C ILE A 67 -0.15 5.46 18.88
N GLN A 68 0.42 5.53 20.09
CA GLN A 68 1.87 5.35 20.29
C GLN A 68 2.31 3.93 19.88
N THR A 69 1.55 2.92 20.25
CA THR A 69 1.82 1.54 19.82
C THR A 69 1.78 1.38 18.29
N LEU A 70 0.75 1.93 17.64
CA LEU A 70 0.63 1.91 16.17
C LEU A 70 1.77 2.70 15.48
N LYS A 71 2.17 3.82 16.08
CA LYS A 71 3.34 4.60 15.62
C LYS A 71 4.63 3.78 15.70
N ALA A 72 4.84 3.07 16.80
CA ALA A 72 6.03 2.24 17.01
C ALA A 72 6.10 1.06 16.02
N LEU A 73 4.96 0.41 15.77
CA LEU A 73 4.89 -0.79 14.92
C LEU A 73 4.81 -0.46 13.42
N TYR A 74 4.05 0.57 13.05
CA TYR A 74 3.68 0.84 11.66
C TYR A 74 4.14 2.19 11.14
N GLY A 75 4.82 2.99 11.96
CA GLY A 75 5.28 4.32 11.57
C GLY A 75 4.13 5.32 11.35
N VAL A 76 2.96 5.08 11.92
CA VAL A 76 1.82 6.02 11.84
C VAL A 76 2.24 7.35 12.45
N GLN A 77 2.14 8.44 11.68
CA GLN A 77 2.47 9.77 12.15
C GLN A 77 1.17 10.56 12.33
N PRO A 78 0.88 11.07 13.55
CA PRO A 78 -0.17 12.06 13.73
C PRO A 78 0.10 13.28 12.84
N PRO A 79 -0.93 13.92 12.29
CA PRO A 79 -0.77 15.17 11.55
C PRO A 79 -0.21 16.27 12.46
N ASP A 80 0.32 17.34 11.82
CA ASP A 80 0.79 18.52 12.56
C ASP A 80 -0.38 19.11 13.39
N ALA A 81 -0.11 19.41 14.65
CA ALA A 81 -1.11 19.96 15.58
C ALA A 81 -1.68 21.31 15.10
N GLN A 82 -0.99 22.03 14.23
CA GLN A 82 -1.46 23.28 13.64
C GLN A 82 -2.52 23.06 12.55
N ASP A 83 -2.57 21.89 11.92
CA ASP A 83 -3.62 21.52 10.97
C ASP A 83 -4.80 20.89 11.72
N THR A 84 -5.67 21.75 12.26
CA THR A 84 -6.81 21.33 13.08
C THR A 84 -7.75 20.40 12.33
N ALA A 85 -7.99 20.62 11.04
CA ALA A 85 -8.91 19.80 10.24
C ALA A 85 -8.37 18.38 10.06
N LYS A 86 -7.08 18.22 9.78
CA LYS A 86 -6.44 16.88 9.68
C LYS A 86 -6.34 16.21 11.04
N SER A 87 -6.07 16.97 12.10
CA SER A 87 -6.01 16.46 13.47
C SER A 87 -7.37 15.96 13.93
N ASP A 88 -8.47 16.66 13.60
CA ASP A 88 -9.83 16.24 13.90
C ASP A 88 -10.24 15.00 13.11
N ALA A 89 -9.91 14.94 11.84
CA ALA A 89 -10.13 13.75 11.01
C ALA A 89 -9.36 12.53 11.55
N PHE A 90 -8.07 12.71 11.83
CA PHE A 90 -7.22 11.65 12.39
C PHE A 90 -7.76 11.12 13.71
N ARG A 91 -8.21 12.00 14.61
CA ARG A 91 -8.81 11.63 15.91
C ARG A 91 -10.07 10.77 15.73
N ARG A 92 -10.99 11.17 14.84
CA ARG A 92 -12.22 10.44 14.54
C ARG A 92 -11.95 9.11 13.87
N ASP A 93 -11.03 9.08 12.91
CA ASP A 93 -10.65 7.85 12.20
C ASP A 93 -9.96 6.87 13.14
N THR A 94 -9.12 7.35 14.06
CA THR A 94 -8.48 6.50 15.06
C THR A 94 -9.51 5.94 16.04
N ALA A 95 -10.44 6.75 16.54
CA ALA A 95 -11.50 6.27 17.41
C ALA A 95 -12.35 5.20 16.70
N LYS A 96 -12.70 5.41 15.42
CA LYS A 96 -13.38 4.42 14.60
C LYS A 96 -12.57 3.13 14.47
N ALA A 97 -11.28 3.23 14.17
CA ALA A 97 -10.41 2.06 14.00
C ALA A 97 -10.34 1.21 15.27
N VAL A 98 -10.20 1.86 16.44
CA VAL A 98 -10.17 1.16 17.73
C VAL A 98 -11.53 0.53 18.04
N ALA A 99 -12.63 1.23 17.82
CA ALA A 99 -13.98 0.69 18.02
C ALA A 99 -14.26 -0.51 17.11
N VAL A 100 -13.86 -0.45 15.83
CA VAL A 100 -13.92 -1.61 14.91
C VAL A 100 -13.08 -2.78 15.45
N GLY A 101 -11.89 -2.51 15.98
CA GLY A 101 -11.05 -3.52 16.63
C GLY A 101 -11.78 -4.20 17.79
N MET A 102 -12.46 -3.45 18.66
CA MET A 102 -13.24 -4.01 19.77
C MET A 102 -14.43 -4.88 19.29
N VAL A 103 -15.09 -4.47 18.20
CA VAL A 103 -16.16 -5.30 17.58
C VAL A 103 -15.59 -6.60 17.04
N LEU A 104 -14.43 -6.56 16.40
CA LEU A 104 -13.74 -7.75 15.88
C LEU A 104 -13.26 -8.66 17.01
N ASP A 105 -12.69 -8.10 18.08
CA ASP A 105 -12.28 -8.85 19.27
C ASP A 105 -13.46 -9.56 19.93
N ARG A 106 -14.62 -8.90 20.03
CA ARG A 106 -15.84 -9.51 20.51
C ARG A 106 -16.28 -10.64 19.59
N ALA A 107 -16.34 -10.40 18.29
CA ALA A 107 -16.75 -11.40 17.32
C ALA A 107 -15.80 -12.61 17.26
N ALA A 108 -14.50 -12.41 17.52
CA ALA A 108 -13.53 -13.49 17.66
C ALA A 108 -13.80 -14.34 18.92
N ARG A 109 -14.00 -13.70 20.07
CA ARG A 109 -14.36 -14.38 21.32
C ARG A 109 -15.66 -15.19 21.18
N ASP A 110 -16.69 -14.62 20.58
CA ASP A 110 -17.99 -15.28 20.37
C ASP A 110 -17.87 -16.54 19.49
N ARG A 111 -16.81 -16.63 18.67
CA ARG A 111 -16.46 -17.81 17.87
C ARG A 111 -15.44 -18.74 18.52
N GLY A 112 -15.06 -18.48 19.77
CA GLY A 112 -14.05 -19.27 20.48
C GLY A 112 -12.64 -19.16 19.93
N ILE A 113 -12.33 -18.07 19.20
CA ILE A 113 -10.98 -17.83 18.68
C ILE A 113 -10.10 -17.33 19.82
N VAL A 114 -9.13 -18.15 20.21
CA VAL A 114 -8.15 -17.86 21.27
C VAL A 114 -6.74 -17.97 20.69
N ILE A 115 -5.95 -16.92 20.87
CA ILE A 115 -4.56 -16.90 20.41
C ILE A 115 -3.63 -17.24 21.59
N ALA A 116 -2.87 -18.33 21.45
CA ALA A 116 -1.89 -18.70 22.44
C ALA A 116 -0.74 -17.67 22.52
N ASP A 117 -0.25 -17.39 23.72
CA ASP A 117 0.87 -16.47 23.96
C ASP A 117 2.09 -16.84 23.12
N LYS A 118 2.40 -18.13 23.05
CA LYS A 118 3.51 -18.64 22.23
C LYS A 118 3.39 -18.21 20.77
N ALA A 119 2.19 -18.22 20.18
CA ALA A 119 2.01 -17.84 18.79
C ALA A 119 2.37 -16.36 18.57
N ALA A 120 2.00 -15.48 19.49
CA ALA A 120 2.36 -14.06 19.45
C ALA A 120 3.87 -13.86 19.64
N GLN A 121 4.47 -14.57 20.60
CA GLN A 121 5.93 -14.52 20.84
C GLN A 121 6.73 -15.01 19.63
N ASP A 122 6.28 -16.08 18.96
CA ASP A 122 6.93 -16.60 17.75
C ASP A 122 6.87 -15.57 16.59
N VAL A 123 5.76 -14.82 16.47
CA VAL A 123 5.65 -13.72 15.50
C VAL A 123 6.58 -12.58 15.86
N LEU A 124 6.60 -12.16 17.12
CA LEU A 124 7.49 -11.09 17.61
C LEU A 124 8.96 -11.45 17.41
N THR A 125 9.36 -12.67 17.74
CA THR A 125 10.74 -13.14 17.57
C THR A 125 11.16 -13.08 16.11
N ARG A 126 10.31 -13.51 15.17
CA ARG A 126 10.59 -13.39 13.73
C ARG A 126 10.66 -11.94 13.28
N PHE A 127 9.80 -11.07 13.80
CA PHE A 127 9.84 -9.64 13.47
C PHE A 127 11.18 -9.02 13.93
N ILE A 128 11.60 -9.28 15.16
CA ILE A 128 12.87 -8.78 15.72
C ILE A 128 14.05 -9.27 14.86
N SER A 129 14.09 -10.58 14.54
CA SER A 129 15.15 -11.16 13.71
C SER A 129 15.24 -10.52 12.32
N GLN A 130 14.10 -10.19 11.70
CA GLN A 130 14.04 -9.57 10.37
C GLN A 130 14.40 -8.08 10.36
N GLN A 131 14.06 -7.33 11.42
CA GLN A 131 14.21 -5.88 11.45
C GLN A 131 15.50 -5.43 12.13
N ILE A 132 15.94 -6.15 13.14
CA ILE A 132 17.09 -5.77 13.99
C ILE A 132 18.26 -6.72 13.76
N GLY A 133 17.97 -7.99 13.43
CA GLY A 133 18.97 -9.04 13.19
C GLY A 133 18.88 -10.19 14.20
N GLU A 134 19.67 -11.22 13.96
CA GLU A 134 19.80 -12.38 14.82
C GLU A 134 20.98 -12.18 15.77
N GLY A 135 20.72 -12.08 17.07
CA GLY A 135 21.78 -11.93 18.08
C GLY A 135 21.21 -11.81 19.47
N PRO A 136 22.00 -12.09 20.51
CA PRO A 136 21.53 -12.09 21.90
C PRO A 136 20.97 -10.73 22.34
N ASP A 137 21.46 -9.63 21.75
CA ASP A 137 21.06 -8.27 22.10
C ASP A 137 19.88 -7.75 21.28
N ALA A 138 19.39 -8.48 20.26
CA ALA A 138 18.37 -8.00 19.35
C ALA A 138 17.07 -7.63 20.09
N ARG A 139 16.63 -8.49 21.04
CA ARG A 139 15.44 -8.24 21.83
C ARG A 139 15.61 -7.03 22.77
N SER A 140 16.75 -6.89 23.41
CA SER A 140 17.04 -5.75 24.29
C SER A 140 17.03 -4.43 23.51
N LYS A 141 17.61 -4.39 22.31
CA LYS A 141 17.57 -3.23 21.41
C LYS A 141 16.14 -2.91 20.98
N PHE A 142 15.33 -3.93 20.71
CA PHE A 142 13.92 -3.75 20.39
C PHE A 142 13.16 -3.10 21.56
N VAL A 143 13.28 -3.66 22.78
CA VAL A 143 12.61 -3.13 23.97
C VAL A 143 13.07 -1.70 24.27
N GLN A 144 14.36 -1.38 24.11
CA GLN A 144 14.85 -0.03 24.26
C GLN A 144 14.25 0.93 23.22
N ALA A 145 14.11 0.49 21.97
CA ALA A 145 13.47 1.28 20.92
C ALA A 145 11.99 1.54 21.22
N LEU A 146 11.25 0.54 21.74
CA LEU A 146 9.86 0.70 22.16
C LEU A 146 9.73 1.73 23.29
N GLY A 147 10.59 1.66 24.31
CA GLY A 147 10.60 2.62 25.41
C GLY A 147 10.80 4.06 24.93
N SER A 148 11.62 4.27 23.91
CA SER A 148 11.81 5.61 23.32
C SER A 148 10.58 6.15 22.57
N THR A 149 9.65 5.29 22.19
CA THR A 149 8.38 5.64 21.50
C THR A 149 7.18 5.66 22.45
N GLY A 150 7.38 5.37 23.75
CA GLY A 150 6.31 5.38 24.77
C GLY A 150 5.41 4.15 24.72
N THR A 151 5.90 3.01 24.22
CA THR A 151 5.16 1.74 24.22
C THR A 151 5.98 0.61 24.86
N SER A 152 5.37 -0.56 25.08
CA SER A 152 5.99 -1.71 25.72
C SER A 152 5.92 -2.96 24.85
N GLU A 153 6.74 -3.96 25.20
CA GLU A 153 6.70 -5.26 24.54
C GLU A 153 5.34 -5.96 24.75
N ASP A 154 4.73 -5.82 25.92
CA ASP A 154 3.41 -6.40 26.20
C ASP A 154 2.34 -5.77 25.32
N ALA A 155 2.35 -4.45 25.14
CA ALA A 155 1.43 -3.77 24.22
C ALA A 155 1.60 -4.26 22.77
N VAL A 156 2.83 -4.54 22.35
CA VAL A 156 3.13 -5.12 21.03
C VAL A 156 2.62 -6.56 20.93
N LEU A 157 2.83 -7.38 21.97
CA LEU A 157 2.31 -8.75 21.99
C LEU A 157 0.79 -8.79 21.94
N ASP A 158 0.12 -7.90 22.66
CA ASP A 158 -1.34 -7.80 22.62
C ASP A 158 -1.85 -7.36 21.25
N GLU A 159 -1.16 -6.45 20.59
CA GLU A 159 -1.49 -6.08 19.21
C GLU A 159 -1.30 -7.26 18.24
N ILE A 160 -0.20 -8.00 18.37
CA ILE A 160 0.03 -9.22 17.57
C ILE A 160 -1.08 -10.26 17.81
N LYS A 161 -1.52 -10.47 19.06
CA LYS A 161 -2.64 -11.37 19.37
C LYS A 161 -3.92 -10.91 18.69
N ARG A 162 -4.25 -9.62 18.76
CA ARG A 162 -5.42 -9.06 18.05
C ARG A 162 -5.36 -9.32 16.56
N GLN A 163 -4.23 -9.09 15.92
CA GLN A 163 -4.07 -9.34 14.49
C GLN A 163 -4.23 -10.81 14.12
N LEU A 164 -3.64 -11.70 14.91
CA LEU A 164 -3.79 -13.12 14.70
C LEU A 164 -5.26 -13.56 14.87
N ALA A 165 -5.97 -13.02 15.87
CA ALA A 165 -7.38 -13.27 16.07
C ALA A 165 -8.24 -12.78 14.90
N VAL A 166 -7.98 -11.57 14.40
CA VAL A 166 -8.65 -11.02 13.20
C VAL A 166 -8.36 -11.85 11.96
N SER A 167 -7.14 -12.35 11.80
CA SER A 167 -6.81 -13.24 10.69
C SER A 167 -7.59 -14.56 10.75
N GLN A 168 -7.67 -15.20 11.93
CA GLN A 168 -8.47 -16.42 12.11
C GLN A 168 -9.97 -16.14 11.93
N LEU A 169 -10.44 -14.99 12.37
CA LEU A 169 -11.82 -14.55 12.18
C LEU A 169 -12.13 -14.35 10.70
N PHE A 170 -11.23 -13.72 9.93
CA PHE A 170 -11.35 -13.59 8.48
C PHE A 170 -11.45 -14.96 7.82
N ASP A 171 -10.56 -15.89 8.14
CA ASP A 171 -10.57 -17.25 7.61
C ASP A 171 -11.90 -17.95 7.94
N SER A 172 -12.40 -17.81 9.18
CA SER A 172 -13.67 -18.37 9.62
C SER A 172 -14.87 -17.81 8.84
N VAL A 173 -14.93 -16.50 8.65
CA VAL A 173 -16.04 -15.81 7.97
C VAL A 173 -16.03 -16.12 6.47
N THR A 174 -14.85 -16.26 5.88
CA THR A 174 -14.68 -16.41 4.42
C THR A 174 -14.50 -17.87 3.97
N LYS A 175 -14.50 -18.82 4.91
CA LYS A 175 -14.29 -20.27 4.66
C LYS A 175 -15.19 -20.85 3.56
N GLY A 176 -16.41 -20.32 3.40
CA GLY A 176 -17.37 -20.74 2.37
C GLY A 176 -17.14 -20.09 1.00
N SER A 177 -16.18 -19.18 0.87
CA SER A 177 -15.91 -18.52 -0.42
C SER A 177 -15.25 -19.50 -1.38
N SER A 178 -15.89 -19.70 -2.54
CA SER A 178 -15.37 -20.56 -3.60
C SER A 178 -15.55 -19.87 -4.96
N VAL A 179 -14.72 -20.25 -5.91
CA VAL A 179 -14.78 -19.76 -7.30
C VAL A 179 -14.77 -20.97 -8.22
N GLY A 180 -15.85 -21.12 -9.01
CA GLY A 180 -15.99 -22.18 -9.99
C GLY A 180 -15.26 -21.86 -11.30
N ASP A 181 -15.00 -22.89 -12.11
CA ASP A 181 -14.25 -22.71 -13.36
C ASP A 181 -15.02 -21.87 -14.40
N ALA A 182 -16.35 -21.95 -14.39
CA ALA A 182 -17.20 -21.07 -15.22
C ALA A 182 -17.06 -19.58 -14.84
N GLU A 183 -16.93 -19.28 -13.56
CA GLU A 183 -16.72 -17.93 -13.03
C GLU A 183 -15.33 -17.40 -13.44
N VAL A 184 -14.31 -18.26 -13.44
CA VAL A 184 -12.96 -17.92 -13.93
C VAL A 184 -12.97 -17.63 -15.44
N ALA A 185 -13.67 -18.45 -16.23
CA ALA A 185 -13.80 -18.26 -17.67
C ALA A 185 -14.53 -16.94 -18.01
N ASP A 186 -15.62 -16.64 -17.33
CA ASP A 186 -16.35 -15.38 -17.48
C ASP A 186 -15.49 -14.16 -17.11
N ALA A 187 -14.77 -14.24 -15.98
CA ALA A 187 -13.87 -13.18 -15.57
C ALA A 187 -12.70 -12.99 -16.55
N PHE A 188 -12.16 -14.06 -17.11
CA PHE A 188 -11.14 -13.98 -18.17
C PHE A 188 -11.68 -13.23 -19.39
N ALA A 189 -12.87 -13.61 -19.88
CA ALA A 189 -13.48 -12.94 -21.02
C ALA A 189 -13.70 -11.43 -20.78
N LYS A 190 -14.18 -11.06 -19.58
CA LYS A 190 -14.42 -9.66 -19.18
C LYS A 190 -13.15 -8.85 -18.97
N ARG A 191 -12.08 -9.49 -18.52
CA ARG A 191 -10.81 -8.83 -18.14
C ARG A 191 -9.70 -9.06 -19.14
N LYS A 192 -9.98 -9.67 -20.30
CA LYS A 192 -8.98 -10.09 -21.29
C LYS A 192 -8.02 -8.96 -21.64
N ALA A 193 -8.52 -7.78 -21.95
CA ALA A 193 -7.70 -6.61 -22.30
C ALA A 193 -6.74 -6.15 -21.16
N GLN A 194 -7.08 -6.43 -19.89
CA GLN A 194 -6.25 -6.13 -18.73
C GLN A 194 -5.23 -7.24 -18.44
N LEU A 195 -5.50 -8.45 -18.91
CA LEU A 195 -4.64 -9.62 -18.75
C LEU A 195 -3.63 -9.76 -19.91
N ASP A 196 -3.92 -9.14 -21.05
CA ASP A 196 -3.00 -9.09 -22.18
C ASP A 196 -1.70 -8.39 -21.77
N THR A 197 -0.57 -8.93 -22.22
CA THR A 197 0.70 -8.22 -22.08
C THR A 197 0.74 -7.09 -23.09
N PRO A 198 0.83 -5.82 -22.68
CA PRO A 198 0.87 -4.70 -23.60
C PRO A 198 2.17 -4.69 -24.42
N GLU A 199 2.14 -3.97 -25.56
CA GLU A 199 3.37 -3.66 -26.29
C GLU A 199 4.38 -3.00 -25.36
N ARG A 200 5.64 -3.45 -25.43
CA ARG A 200 6.77 -2.87 -24.73
C ARG A 200 7.83 -2.45 -25.72
N ARG A 201 8.55 -1.40 -25.39
CA ARG A 201 9.66 -0.92 -26.22
C ARG A 201 10.90 -0.78 -25.36
N GLN A 202 12.03 -1.30 -25.87
CA GLN A 202 13.34 -1.00 -25.35
C GLN A 202 13.76 0.35 -25.91
N ILE A 203 13.90 1.36 -25.04
CA ILE A 203 14.16 2.74 -25.46
C ILE A 203 15.42 3.24 -24.78
N SER A 204 16.29 3.89 -25.55
CA SER A 204 17.33 4.76 -24.99
C SER A 204 16.95 6.23 -25.22
N ASN A 205 17.33 7.10 -24.28
CA ASN A 205 16.93 8.50 -24.26
C ASN A 205 18.10 9.45 -23.98
N ILE A 206 18.06 10.61 -24.62
CA ILE A 206 18.93 11.76 -24.33
C ILE A 206 18.01 12.87 -23.85
N VAL A 207 18.25 13.43 -22.67
CA VAL A 207 17.53 14.58 -22.12
C VAL A 207 18.43 15.79 -22.15
N VAL A 208 17.97 16.89 -22.76
CA VAL A 208 18.67 18.16 -22.80
C VAL A 208 17.77 19.31 -22.38
N ARG A 209 18.35 20.50 -22.17
CA ARG A 209 17.62 21.65 -21.63
C ARG A 209 16.74 22.34 -22.65
N THR A 210 17.21 22.49 -23.88
CA THR A 210 16.53 23.29 -24.92
C THR A 210 16.21 22.47 -26.17
N LYS A 211 15.23 22.94 -26.92
CA LYS A 211 14.85 22.33 -28.20
C LYS A 211 16.01 22.32 -29.20
N GLU A 212 16.78 23.42 -29.24
CA GLU A 212 17.92 23.58 -30.14
C GLU A 212 19.05 22.59 -29.84
N GLU A 213 19.22 22.24 -28.54
CA GLU A 213 20.18 21.19 -28.14
C GLU A 213 19.69 19.80 -28.57
N ALA A 214 18.41 19.55 -28.47
CA ALA A 214 17.79 18.28 -28.90
C ALA A 214 17.80 18.15 -30.43
N ASP A 215 17.53 19.25 -31.18
CA ASP A 215 17.62 19.26 -32.64
C ASP A 215 19.06 18.95 -33.09
N ARG A 216 20.07 19.53 -32.42
CA ARG A 216 21.50 19.24 -32.70
C ARG A 216 21.84 17.78 -32.40
N ALA A 217 21.40 17.27 -31.24
CA ALA A 217 21.62 15.87 -30.89
C ALA A 217 21.03 14.93 -31.94
N LEU A 218 19.79 15.19 -32.37
CA LEU A 218 19.14 14.42 -33.42
C LEU A 218 19.86 14.51 -34.78
N ALA A 219 20.40 15.68 -35.13
CA ALA A 219 21.18 15.85 -36.34
C ALA A 219 22.51 15.06 -36.29
N ASP A 220 23.22 15.13 -35.18
CA ASP A 220 24.47 14.38 -34.97
C ASP A 220 24.26 12.86 -35.01
N LEU A 221 23.12 12.37 -34.42
CA LEU A 221 22.73 10.95 -34.51
C LEU A 221 22.46 10.54 -35.97
N LYS A 222 21.76 11.38 -36.74
CA LYS A 222 21.51 11.14 -38.18
C LYS A 222 22.78 11.19 -39.01
N ALA A 223 23.80 11.93 -38.57
CA ALA A 223 25.11 11.98 -39.19
C ALA A 223 26.02 10.79 -38.79
N GLY A 224 25.54 9.87 -37.93
CA GLY A 224 26.25 8.65 -37.58
C GLY A 224 27.01 8.71 -36.25
N THR A 225 26.84 9.76 -35.44
CA THR A 225 27.43 9.77 -34.09
C THR A 225 26.78 8.70 -33.25
N PRO A 226 27.52 7.82 -32.51
CA PRO A 226 26.94 6.80 -31.67
C PRO A 226 26.03 7.40 -30.57
N PHE A 227 24.89 6.76 -30.33
CA PHE A 227 23.90 7.25 -29.38
C PHE A 227 24.48 7.37 -27.95
N GLU A 228 25.23 6.36 -27.51
CA GLU A 228 25.85 6.31 -26.19
C GLU A 228 26.85 7.43 -25.97
N THR A 229 27.55 7.81 -27.03
CA THR A 229 28.51 8.94 -27.00
C THR A 229 27.78 10.25 -26.70
N LEU A 230 26.67 10.52 -27.39
CA LEU A 230 25.89 11.74 -27.16
C LEU A 230 25.18 11.70 -25.79
N VAL A 231 24.71 10.54 -25.34
CA VAL A 231 24.17 10.36 -23.98
C VAL A 231 25.20 10.80 -22.95
N ALA A 232 26.41 10.23 -23.00
CA ALA A 232 27.47 10.53 -22.04
C ALA A 232 27.89 12.02 -22.05
N GLN A 233 27.89 12.64 -23.24
CA GLN A 233 28.32 14.04 -23.40
C GLN A 233 27.25 15.07 -23.06
N ARG A 234 25.97 14.78 -23.32
CA ARG A 234 24.92 15.81 -23.34
C ARG A 234 23.71 15.51 -22.47
N SER A 235 23.46 14.23 -22.08
CA SER A 235 22.27 13.91 -21.35
C SER A 235 22.29 14.47 -19.92
N LEU A 236 21.21 15.15 -19.54
CA LEU A 236 20.97 15.64 -18.19
C LEU A 236 20.39 14.55 -17.26
N ASP A 237 19.92 13.45 -17.82
CA ASP A 237 19.38 12.33 -17.04
C ASP A 237 20.52 11.53 -16.40
N SER A 238 20.83 11.86 -15.15
CA SER A 238 21.86 11.18 -14.37
C SER A 238 21.53 9.73 -14.03
N ALA A 239 20.25 9.33 -14.10
CA ALA A 239 19.83 7.97 -13.76
C ALA A 239 20.20 6.97 -14.86
N THR A 240 20.19 7.41 -16.13
CA THR A 240 20.43 6.52 -17.28
C THR A 240 21.66 6.90 -18.09
N ARG A 241 22.25 8.09 -17.88
CA ARG A 241 23.40 8.58 -18.65
C ARG A 241 24.57 7.59 -18.67
N ASP A 242 24.89 7.02 -17.51
CA ASP A 242 26.03 6.10 -17.37
C ASP A 242 25.72 4.69 -17.92
N ASN A 243 24.47 4.45 -18.30
CA ASN A 243 23.98 3.21 -18.93
C ASN A 243 23.48 3.46 -20.37
N GLY A 244 24.11 4.42 -21.10
CA GLY A 244 23.77 4.70 -22.51
C GLY A 244 22.34 5.20 -22.72
N GLY A 245 21.74 5.83 -21.70
CA GLY A 245 20.39 6.36 -21.75
C GLY A 245 19.28 5.30 -21.70
N ASP A 246 19.59 4.05 -21.35
CA ASP A 246 18.64 2.93 -21.39
C ASP A 246 17.53 3.07 -20.33
N LEU A 247 16.29 3.23 -20.80
CA LEU A 247 15.08 3.26 -19.99
C LEU A 247 14.55 1.83 -19.72
N GLY A 248 15.15 0.80 -20.31
CA GLY A 248 14.66 -0.57 -20.27
C GLY A 248 13.43 -0.80 -21.15
N GLN A 249 12.70 -1.85 -20.86
CA GLN A 249 11.46 -2.20 -21.56
C GLN A 249 10.28 -1.46 -20.90
N VAL A 250 9.76 -0.46 -21.59
CA VAL A 250 8.67 0.40 -21.11
C VAL A 250 7.40 0.21 -21.91
N THR A 251 6.26 0.39 -21.25
CA THR A 251 4.94 0.48 -21.89
C THR A 251 4.54 1.93 -22.09
N ALA A 252 3.59 2.20 -22.97
CA ALA A 252 3.12 3.56 -23.23
C ALA A 252 2.61 4.28 -21.96
N VAL A 253 1.91 3.57 -21.08
CA VAL A 253 1.34 4.15 -19.85
C VAL A 253 2.39 4.53 -18.77
N GLN A 254 3.63 4.12 -18.95
CA GLN A 254 4.75 4.49 -18.07
C GLN A 254 5.46 5.77 -18.49
N LEU A 255 5.09 6.32 -19.62
CA LEU A 255 5.71 7.48 -20.25
C LEU A 255 4.72 8.66 -20.28
N GLU A 256 5.25 9.89 -20.36
CA GLU A 256 4.43 11.07 -20.61
C GLU A 256 3.78 10.99 -22.01
N ASP A 257 2.52 11.40 -22.14
CA ASP A 257 1.70 11.20 -23.34
C ASP A 257 2.38 11.60 -24.65
N GLY A 258 3.01 12.75 -24.71
CA GLY A 258 3.71 13.25 -25.92
C GLY A 258 4.91 12.37 -26.29
N TYR A 259 5.66 11.94 -25.27
CA TYR A 259 6.81 11.05 -25.45
C TYR A 259 6.35 9.64 -25.84
N ALA A 260 5.34 9.10 -25.17
CA ALA A 260 4.74 7.82 -25.48
C ALA A 260 4.26 7.76 -26.93
N LYS A 261 3.54 8.80 -27.38
CA LYS A 261 3.02 8.88 -28.75
C LYS A 261 4.16 8.85 -29.79
N ALA A 262 5.23 9.62 -29.57
CA ALA A 262 6.37 9.64 -30.47
C ALA A 262 7.13 8.30 -30.45
N ALA A 263 7.42 7.79 -29.26
CA ALA A 263 8.16 6.55 -29.08
C ALA A 263 7.42 5.34 -29.69
N PHE A 264 6.09 5.25 -29.49
CA PHE A 264 5.29 4.11 -29.95
C PHE A 264 4.85 4.20 -31.44
N ALA A 265 5.01 5.36 -32.06
CA ALA A 265 4.88 5.52 -33.52
C ALA A 265 6.16 5.17 -34.29
N THR A 266 7.31 5.10 -33.61
CA THR A 266 8.63 4.92 -34.24
C THR A 266 8.93 3.43 -34.43
N PRO A 267 9.40 2.97 -35.60
CA PRO A 267 9.78 1.58 -35.83
C PRO A 267 11.01 1.18 -35.02
N PRO A 268 11.30 -0.14 -34.83
CA PRO A 268 12.53 -0.59 -34.19
C PRO A 268 13.76 -0.10 -34.98
N GLY A 269 14.80 0.34 -34.26
CA GLY A 269 15.98 0.99 -34.82
C GLY A 269 15.81 2.47 -35.12
N GLY A 270 14.58 3.01 -35.03
CA GLY A 270 14.28 4.41 -35.36
C GLY A 270 14.60 5.38 -34.23
N LEU A 271 14.93 6.61 -34.64
CA LEU A 271 15.09 7.77 -33.76
C LEU A 271 13.81 8.60 -33.76
N PHE A 272 13.47 9.20 -32.63
CA PHE A 272 12.34 10.12 -32.51
C PHE A 272 12.67 11.35 -31.67
N GLY A 273 11.85 12.34 -31.79
CA GLY A 273 12.04 13.62 -31.11
C GLY A 273 12.40 14.74 -32.10
N PRO A 274 12.71 15.98 -31.61
CA PRO A 274 12.65 16.37 -30.20
C PRO A 274 11.22 16.31 -29.58
N VAL A 275 11.11 15.81 -28.39
CA VAL A 275 9.84 15.80 -27.62
C VAL A 275 10.06 16.49 -26.28
N GLN A 276 9.18 17.42 -25.95
CA GLN A 276 9.22 18.09 -24.63
C GLN A 276 8.49 17.24 -23.59
N THR A 277 9.12 17.08 -22.43
CA THR A 277 8.58 16.46 -21.23
C THR A 277 8.78 17.35 -20.01
N THR A 278 8.29 16.95 -18.85
CA THR A 278 8.55 17.66 -17.59
C THR A 278 10.03 17.68 -17.21
N HIS A 279 10.84 16.76 -17.78
CA HIS A 279 12.28 16.64 -17.49
C HIS A 279 13.17 17.40 -18.48
N GLY A 280 12.62 17.95 -19.54
CA GLY A 280 13.33 18.66 -20.58
C GLY A 280 12.98 18.21 -21.99
N TRP A 281 13.87 18.48 -22.95
CA TRP A 281 13.73 18.05 -24.34
C TRP A 281 14.42 16.71 -24.55
N ASN A 282 13.73 15.81 -25.23
CA ASN A 282 14.12 14.41 -25.35
C ASN A 282 14.34 14.02 -26.80
N VAL A 283 15.40 13.26 -27.03
CA VAL A 283 15.66 12.53 -28.28
C VAL A 283 15.78 11.06 -27.90
N GLY A 284 14.92 10.22 -28.46
CA GLY A 284 14.87 8.81 -28.16
C GLY A 284 15.29 7.92 -29.32
N TRP A 285 15.71 6.72 -28.97
CA TRP A 285 16.01 5.64 -29.90
C TRP A 285 15.25 4.38 -29.48
N VAL A 286 14.38 3.89 -30.36
CA VAL A 286 13.67 2.62 -30.16
C VAL A 286 14.59 1.47 -30.55
N ARG A 287 15.21 0.82 -29.59
CA ARG A 287 16.13 -0.32 -29.84
C ARG A 287 15.38 -1.57 -30.30
N GLN A 288 14.26 -1.86 -29.63
CA GLN A 288 13.46 -3.06 -29.89
C GLN A 288 11.97 -2.77 -29.60
N VAL A 289 11.13 -3.40 -30.40
CA VAL A 289 9.68 -3.47 -30.16
C VAL A 289 9.32 -4.90 -29.78
N LEU A 290 8.71 -5.06 -28.62
CA LEU A 290 8.14 -6.32 -28.16
C LEU A 290 6.63 -6.22 -28.36
N PRO A 291 6.07 -6.99 -29.30
CA PRO A 291 4.65 -6.88 -29.63
C PRO A 291 3.76 -7.27 -28.47
N PRO A 292 2.52 -6.77 -28.42
CA PRO A 292 1.56 -7.20 -27.42
C PRO A 292 1.29 -8.70 -27.55
N GLN A 293 1.09 -9.36 -26.41
CA GLN A 293 0.79 -10.79 -26.37
C GLN A 293 -0.58 -10.98 -25.71
N PRO A 294 -1.54 -11.57 -26.42
CA PRO A 294 -2.82 -11.92 -25.84
C PRO A 294 -2.64 -12.90 -24.67
N ALA A 295 -3.38 -12.66 -23.61
CA ALA A 295 -3.41 -13.60 -22.49
C ALA A 295 -3.99 -14.94 -22.94
N VAL A 296 -3.32 -16.02 -22.57
CA VAL A 296 -3.78 -17.39 -22.81
C VAL A 296 -4.45 -17.91 -21.53
N PHE A 297 -5.71 -18.33 -21.63
CA PHE A 297 -6.52 -18.73 -20.48
C PHE A 297 -5.82 -19.74 -19.59
N ASP A 298 -5.24 -20.80 -20.16
CA ASP A 298 -4.58 -21.85 -19.40
C ASP A 298 -3.34 -21.38 -18.62
N GLN A 299 -2.70 -20.30 -19.08
CA GLN A 299 -1.53 -19.74 -18.40
C GLN A 299 -1.90 -18.85 -17.22
N VAL A 300 -3.09 -18.22 -17.25
CA VAL A 300 -3.50 -17.22 -16.24
C VAL A 300 -4.65 -17.72 -15.35
N LYS A 301 -5.31 -18.83 -15.68
CA LYS A 301 -6.50 -19.33 -14.97
C LYS A 301 -6.31 -19.50 -13.48
N ASP A 302 -5.19 -20.07 -13.05
CA ASP A 302 -4.93 -20.33 -11.63
C ASP A 302 -4.68 -19.05 -10.88
N GLN A 303 -3.95 -18.11 -11.47
CA GLN A 303 -3.74 -16.79 -10.88
C GLN A 303 -5.04 -16.00 -10.81
N LEU A 304 -5.82 -16.02 -11.88
CA LEU A 304 -7.13 -15.36 -11.93
C LEU A 304 -8.10 -15.97 -10.93
N LYS A 305 -8.13 -17.30 -10.79
CA LYS A 305 -8.93 -18.00 -9.77
C LYS A 305 -8.56 -17.56 -8.36
N GLN A 306 -7.27 -17.45 -8.05
CA GLN A 306 -6.81 -16.97 -6.75
C GLN A 306 -7.18 -15.51 -6.50
N GLN A 307 -7.10 -14.67 -7.54
CA GLN A 307 -7.51 -13.27 -7.45
C GLN A 307 -9.02 -13.15 -7.19
N LEU A 308 -9.84 -13.86 -7.94
CA LEU A 308 -11.30 -13.87 -7.77
C LEU A 308 -11.70 -14.41 -6.38
N LEU A 309 -11.02 -15.46 -5.92
CA LEU A 309 -11.26 -16.00 -4.58
C LEU A 309 -10.98 -14.96 -3.49
N LEU A 310 -9.87 -14.20 -3.63
CA LEU A 310 -9.56 -13.12 -2.71
C LEU A 310 -10.57 -11.97 -2.79
N GLU A 311 -10.97 -11.56 -4.00
CA GLU A 311 -11.99 -10.53 -4.20
C GLU A 311 -13.32 -10.92 -3.54
N LYS A 312 -13.74 -12.18 -3.72
CA LYS A 312 -14.97 -12.73 -3.13
C LYS A 312 -14.89 -12.83 -1.60
N ALA A 313 -13.75 -13.30 -1.08
CA ALA A 313 -13.50 -13.35 0.35
C ALA A 313 -13.54 -11.94 0.98
N LEU A 314 -12.91 -10.96 0.35
CA LEU A 314 -12.95 -9.57 0.81
C LEU A 314 -14.36 -8.96 0.74
N ALA A 315 -15.14 -9.28 -0.28
CA ALA A 315 -16.54 -8.84 -0.39
C ALA A 315 -17.40 -9.46 0.73
N THR A 316 -17.25 -10.78 0.99
CA THR A 316 -17.91 -11.49 2.08
C THR A 316 -17.56 -10.89 3.44
N TRP A 317 -16.27 -10.67 3.69
CA TRP A 317 -15.77 -10.03 4.90
C TRP A 317 -16.35 -8.64 5.11
N ARG A 318 -16.34 -7.79 4.06
CA ARG A 318 -16.88 -6.42 4.15
C ARG A 318 -18.37 -6.42 4.45
N GLY A 319 -19.15 -7.28 3.79
CA GLY A 319 -20.58 -7.41 4.05
C GLY A 319 -20.86 -7.87 5.47
N TRP A 320 -20.14 -8.90 5.94
CA TRP A 320 -20.24 -9.40 7.31
C TRP A 320 -19.85 -8.31 8.33
N LEU A 321 -18.71 -7.63 8.14
CA LEU A 321 -18.26 -6.57 9.05
C LEU A 321 -19.26 -5.40 9.10
N GLY A 322 -19.82 -5.01 7.94
CA GLY A 322 -20.88 -4.00 7.90
C GLY A 322 -22.08 -4.38 8.77
N THR A 323 -22.51 -5.64 8.74
CA THR A 323 -23.58 -6.15 9.61
C THR A 323 -23.20 -6.09 11.10
N GLN A 324 -21.95 -6.45 11.43
CA GLN A 324 -21.48 -6.38 12.83
C GLN A 324 -21.46 -4.94 13.33
N LEU A 325 -20.96 -4.00 12.52
CA LEU A 325 -20.87 -2.58 12.90
C LEU A 325 -22.25 -1.93 13.02
N ALA A 326 -23.18 -2.24 12.13
CA ALA A 326 -24.55 -1.76 12.20
C ALA A 326 -25.28 -2.21 13.48
N GLY A 327 -24.97 -3.42 13.98
CA GLY A 327 -25.52 -3.97 15.21
C GLY A 327 -24.77 -3.58 16.48
N ALA A 328 -23.61 -2.96 16.37
CA ALA A 328 -22.70 -2.76 17.52
C ALA A 328 -23.12 -1.66 18.48
N ASN A 329 -24.01 -0.74 18.09
CA ASN A 329 -24.46 0.39 18.92
C ASN A 329 -23.32 1.16 19.61
N ILE A 330 -22.26 1.48 18.86
CA ILE A 330 -21.11 2.23 19.38
C ILE A 330 -21.53 3.67 19.63
N ARG A 331 -21.31 4.17 20.84
CA ARG A 331 -21.54 5.57 21.22
C ARG A 331 -20.23 6.32 21.21
N TYR A 332 -20.14 7.40 20.45
CA TYR A 332 -18.94 8.25 20.36
C TYR A 332 -19.21 9.60 21.01
N ALA A 333 -18.26 10.13 21.74
CA ALA A 333 -18.26 11.55 22.07
C ALA A 333 -18.14 12.38 20.78
N ASP A 334 -18.71 13.56 20.72
CA ASP A 334 -18.85 14.36 19.48
C ASP A 334 -17.51 14.63 18.78
N ALA A 335 -16.46 14.90 19.56
CA ALA A 335 -15.11 15.13 19.03
C ALA A 335 -14.49 13.89 18.37
N TYR A 336 -14.99 12.69 18.66
CA TYR A 336 -14.46 11.38 18.21
C TYR A 336 -15.42 10.65 17.27
N ARG A 337 -16.60 11.24 17.02
CA ARG A 337 -17.61 10.61 16.16
C ARG A 337 -17.18 10.61 14.70
N PRO A 338 -17.01 9.44 14.05
CA PRO A 338 -16.72 9.37 12.63
C PRO A 338 -17.92 9.79 11.78
N ALA A 339 -17.69 10.19 10.53
CA ALA A 339 -18.74 10.60 9.61
C ALA A 339 -19.78 9.49 9.36
N ASP A 340 -19.32 8.24 9.28
CA ASP A 340 -20.18 7.06 9.18
C ASP A 340 -19.67 6.00 10.20
N PRO A 341 -20.30 5.92 11.39
CA PRO A 341 -19.92 4.97 12.43
C PRO A 341 -20.12 3.49 12.04
N SER A 342 -21.09 3.20 11.17
CA SER A 342 -21.50 1.85 10.80
C SER A 342 -20.85 1.33 9.51
N ALA A 343 -20.27 2.20 8.69
CA ALA A 343 -19.57 1.75 7.47
C ALA A 343 -18.31 0.96 7.81
N PRO A 344 -18.08 -0.20 7.18
CA PRO A 344 -16.79 -0.84 7.21
C PRO A 344 -15.72 0.12 6.70
N PRO A 345 -14.48 0.07 7.23
CA PRO A 345 -13.37 0.82 6.67
C PRO A 345 -13.27 0.57 5.16
N GLN A 346 -13.23 1.64 4.38
CA GLN A 346 -13.00 1.51 2.94
C GLN A 346 -11.58 0.97 2.73
N GLN A 347 -11.39 0.19 1.68
CA GLN A 347 -10.02 -0.16 1.28
C GLN A 347 -9.25 1.14 1.09
N ALA A 348 -8.06 1.22 1.68
CA ALA A 348 -7.12 2.28 1.38
C ALA A 348 -7.05 2.44 -0.15
N PRO A 349 -7.06 3.67 -0.68
CA PRO A 349 -6.78 3.88 -2.09
C PRO A 349 -5.50 3.12 -2.40
N SER A 350 -5.48 2.43 -3.56
CA SER A 350 -4.33 1.66 -4.00
C SER A 350 -3.08 2.49 -3.77
N TRP A 351 -2.22 2.05 -2.86
CA TRP A 351 -0.99 2.74 -2.53
C TRP A 351 -0.15 2.80 -3.79
N SER A 352 -0.11 3.96 -4.41
CA SER A 352 0.86 4.25 -5.45
C SER A 352 2.22 4.31 -4.76
N PRO A 353 3.22 3.51 -5.17
CA PRO A 353 4.56 3.64 -4.63
C PRO A 353 5.01 5.09 -4.80
N VAL A 354 5.62 5.65 -3.76
CA VAL A 354 6.25 6.97 -3.82
C VAL A 354 7.12 7.02 -5.08
N PRO A 355 6.97 8.03 -5.97
CA PRO A 355 7.80 8.14 -7.16
C PRO A 355 9.28 8.11 -6.77
N GLY A 356 10.05 7.13 -7.27
CA GLY A 356 11.48 7.00 -7.01
C GLY A 356 11.96 5.64 -6.48
N GLN A 357 11.12 4.63 -6.31
CA GLN A 357 11.54 3.28 -5.92
C GLN A 357 11.14 2.24 -6.96
N GLN A 358 11.95 2.14 -8.01
CA GLN A 358 11.96 0.96 -8.88
C GLN A 358 12.62 -0.22 -8.13
N PRO A 359 12.05 -1.45 -8.20
CA PRO A 359 12.77 -2.63 -7.74
C PRO A 359 13.96 -2.88 -8.67
N GLN A 360 15.16 -2.84 -8.12
CA GLN A 360 16.34 -3.29 -8.85
C GLN A 360 16.19 -4.79 -9.18
N PRO A 361 16.51 -5.24 -10.41
CA PRO A 361 16.56 -6.64 -10.71
C PRO A 361 17.71 -7.27 -9.91
N SER A 362 17.40 -8.36 -9.21
CA SER A 362 18.39 -9.22 -8.56
C SER A 362 19.32 -9.80 -9.62
N ARG A 363 20.63 -9.61 -9.41
CA ARG A 363 21.70 -10.38 -10.09
C ARG A 363 21.59 -11.85 -9.74
#